data_2a464b9ec028187635c6b0e78a717c7a
#
_entry.id   2a464b9ec028187635c6b0e78a717c7a
#
_cell.length_a   1.000
_cell.length_b   1.000
_cell.length_c   1.000
_cell.angle_alpha   90.00
_cell.angle_beta   90.00
_cell.angle_gamma   90.00
#
_symmetry.space_group_name_H-M   'P 1'
#
loop_
_entity.id
_entity.type
_entity.pdbx_description
1 polymer ?
#
loop_
_entity_poly.entity_id
_entity_poly.type
_entity_poly.pdbx_seq_one_letter_code
_entity_poly.pdbx_strand_id
1 'polypeptide(L)'
;MNIVVVSEFICKNNGNIIFLDQHVDEVTGAFFMRIEWDLAEFVIPREKIGEYFDVLIGQRYQMEWELHFSSEIPRMALFVSRLPHCLFDILARWKSQEIRAEIPLIVSNHQDLEPVARQFGVDFAHFDMTRENKAEQEAAQLELLRKHQVDFIVLARYMQILSEDFVCYYPNRIINIHHSFLPAFPGAKPYHQAYERGVKVIGAISHYVTAELDCGPIIAQDIIRVSL
;
A
#
# COMPACT_ATOMS: atom_id res chain seq x y z
N MET A 1 -11.63 20.66 14.96
CA MET A 1 -10.20 20.93 14.70
C MET A 1 -10.09 21.86 13.50
N ASN A 2 -9.10 22.69 13.44
CA ASN A 2 -9.12 23.80 12.51
C ASN A 2 -8.15 23.58 11.34
N ILE A 3 -8.70 23.32 10.16
CA ILE A 3 -8.01 23.50 8.88
C ILE A 3 -7.24 24.82 8.84
N VAL A 4 -7.80 25.87 9.46
CA VAL A 4 -7.21 27.20 9.55
C VAL A 4 -5.82 27.17 10.18
N VAL A 5 -5.58 26.40 11.24
CA VAL A 5 -4.30 26.38 11.95
C VAL A 5 -3.18 25.80 11.09
N VAL A 6 -3.47 24.70 10.37
CA VAL A 6 -2.49 24.06 9.50
C VAL A 6 -2.24 24.92 8.25
N SER A 7 -3.30 25.45 7.65
CA SER A 7 -3.18 26.33 6.49
C SER A 7 -2.43 27.62 6.86
N GLU A 8 -2.70 28.18 8.06
CA GLU A 8 -2.00 29.37 8.55
C GLU A 8 -0.50 29.11 8.79
N PHE A 9 -0.14 27.94 9.33
CA PHE A 9 1.27 27.56 9.48
C PHE A 9 1.97 27.51 8.12
N ILE A 10 1.34 26.89 7.11
CA ILE A 10 1.91 26.77 5.77
C ILE A 10 2.02 28.17 5.14
N CYS A 11 0.95 28.95 5.11
CA CYS A 11 0.92 30.26 4.48
C CYS A 11 1.85 31.28 5.15
N LYS A 12 1.94 31.30 6.49
CA LYS A 12 2.87 32.18 7.24
C LYS A 12 4.33 31.86 6.96
N ASN A 13 4.64 30.67 6.51
CA ASN A 13 5.98 30.26 6.12
C ASN A 13 6.17 30.22 4.60
N ASN A 14 5.39 31.02 3.86
CA ASN A 14 5.43 31.15 2.40
C ASN A 14 5.17 29.85 1.63
N GLY A 15 4.45 28.89 2.21
CA GLY A 15 4.02 27.68 1.52
C GLY A 15 2.81 27.95 0.63
N ASN A 16 2.90 27.57 -0.64
CA ASN A 16 1.77 27.61 -1.56
C ASN A 16 1.04 26.27 -1.53
N ILE A 17 -0.21 26.27 -1.00
CA ILE A 17 -1.03 25.06 -0.94
C ILE A 17 -1.51 24.73 -2.35
N ILE A 18 -1.19 23.53 -2.82
CA ILE A 18 -1.54 23.01 -4.15
C ILE A 18 -2.66 21.97 -4.11
N PHE A 19 -2.85 21.32 -2.97
CA PHE A 19 -3.95 20.37 -2.76
C PHE A 19 -4.41 20.43 -1.31
N LEU A 20 -5.73 20.31 -1.12
CA LEU A 20 -6.32 20.16 0.20
C LEU A 20 -7.60 19.32 0.08
N ASP A 21 -7.66 18.28 0.87
CA ASP A 21 -8.84 17.46 1.06
C ASP A 21 -9.09 17.22 2.54
N GLN A 22 -10.34 17.10 2.93
CA GLN A 22 -10.74 16.86 4.31
C GLN A 22 -11.99 15.99 4.40
N HIS A 23 -12.05 15.20 5.44
CA HIS A 23 -13.19 14.38 5.74
C HIS A 23 -13.48 14.37 7.26
N VAL A 24 -14.74 14.40 7.61
CA VAL A 24 -15.20 14.17 8.98
C VAL A 24 -15.98 12.88 9.00
N ASP A 25 -15.52 11.92 9.77
CA ASP A 25 -16.28 10.72 10.05
C ASP A 25 -17.40 11.08 11.05
N GLU A 26 -18.64 11.07 10.60
CA GLU A 26 -19.81 11.45 11.40
C GLU A 26 -20.09 10.47 12.56
N VAL A 27 -19.62 9.23 12.45
CA VAL A 27 -19.83 8.20 13.48
C VAL A 27 -18.86 8.36 14.64
N THR A 28 -17.59 8.54 14.34
CA THR A 28 -16.52 8.66 15.36
C THR A 28 -16.23 10.11 15.73
N GLY A 29 -16.67 11.07 14.91
CA GLY A 29 -16.28 12.49 15.02
C GLY A 29 -14.82 12.74 14.65
N ALA A 30 -14.13 11.77 14.08
CA ALA A 30 -12.74 11.91 13.67
C ALA A 30 -12.63 12.82 12.45
N PHE A 31 -11.64 13.72 12.48
CA PHE A 31 -11.34 14.63 11.36
C PHE A 31 -10.04 14.18 10.68
N PHE A 32 -10.11 14.01 9.39
CA PHE A 32 -9.00 13.68 8.52
C PHE A 32 -8.73 14.83 7.55
N MET A 33 -7.45 15.11 7.30
CA MET A 33 -7.05 16.13 6.35
C MET A 33 -5.78 15.71 5.64
N ARG A 34 -5.78 15.87 4.31
CA ARG A 34 -4.57 15.80 3.49
C ARG A 34 -4.31 17.16 2.89
N ILE A 35 -3.11 17.67 3.05
CA ILE A 35 -2.68 18.94 2.49
C ILE A 35 -1.33 18.78 1.83
N GLU A 36 -1.20 19.33 0.62
CA GLU A 36 0.06 19.38 -0.12
C GLU A 36 0.40 20.82 -0.41
N TRP A 37 1.66 21.18 -0.28
CA TRP A 37 2.15 22.52 -0.57
C TRP A 37 3.51 22.48 -1.25
N ASP A 38 3.81 23.51 -2.02
CA ASP A 38 5.11 23.70 -2.66
C ASP A 38 6.13 24.23 -1.65
N LEU A 39 7.35 23.70 -1.73
CA LEU A 39 8.47 24.11 -0.89
C LEU A 39 9.38 25.17 -1.54
N ALA A 40 9.12 25.61 -2.76
CA ALA A 40 10.04 26.51 -3.49
C ALA A 40 10.36 27.79 -2.72
N GLU A 41 9.36 28.42 -2.09
CA GLU A 41 9.50 29.64 -1.29
C GLU A 41 9.29 29.39 0.20
N PHE A 42 9.23 28.12 0.63
CA PHE A 42 8.95 27.78 2.02
C PHE A 42 10.13 28.11 2.92
N VAL A 43 9.89 28.91 3.97
CA VAL A 43 10.96 29.50 4.81
C VAL A 43 11.61 28.48 5.74
N ILE A 44 10.86 27.48 6.20
CA ILE A 44 11.39 26.45 7.12
C ILE A 44 12.21 25.44 6.31
N PRO A 45 13.48 25.19 6.68
CA PRO A 45 14.29 24.15 6.05
C PRO A 45 13.59 22.79 6.10
N ARG A 46 13.70 22.03 5.00
CA ARG A 46 13.02 20.74 4.81
C ARG A 46 13.16 19.81 6.03
N GLU A 47 14.37 19.67 6.53
CA GLU A 47 14.71 18.80 7.65
C GLU A 47 14.12 19.27 9.00
N LYS A 48 13.61 20.49 9.05
CA LYS A 48 13.02 21.10 10.25
C LYS A 48 11.49 21.18 10.22
N ILE A 49 10.88 20.93 9.08
CA ILE A 49 9.42 21.09 8.90
C ILE A 49 8.67 20.24 9.94
N GLY A 50 9.02 18.95 10.06
CA GLY A 50 8.36 18.05 11.00
C GLY A 50 8.51 18.51 12.45
N GLU A 51 9.71 18.92 12.88
CA GLU A 51 9.97 19.41 14.23
C GLU A 51 9.14 20.66 14.56
N TYR A 52 9.12 21.64 13.64
CA TYR A 52 8.35 22.88 13.84
C TYR A 52 6.85 22.61 13.82
N PHE A 53 6.37 21.77 12.91
CA PHE A 53 4.97 21.42 12.86
C PHE A 53 4.51 20.71 14.15
N ASP A 54 5.29 19.75 14.61
CA ASP A 54 4.96 19.00 15.83
C ASP A 54 4.86 19.93 17.05
N VAL A 55 5.86 20.76 17.28
CA VAL A 55 5.91 21.66 18.44
C VAL A 55 4.79 22.72 18.39
N LEU A 56 4.56 23.32 17.23
CA LEU A 56 3.62 24.43 17.11
C LEU A 56 2.16 23.99 16.95
N ILE A 57 1.94 22.80 16.39
CA ILE A 57 0.61 22.34 15.99
C ILE A 57 0.33 20.92 16.51
N GLY A 58 1.14 19.94 16.15
CA GLY A 58 0.90 18.52 16.44
C GLY A 58 0.60 18.29 17.93
N GLN A 59 1.51 18.64 18.80
CA GLN A 59 1.36 18.48 20.25
C GLN A 59 0.24 19.37 20.83
N ARG A 60 0.15 20.62 20.38
CA ARG A 60 -0.85 21.58 20.89
C ARG A 60 -2.28 21.13 20.61
N TYR A 61 -2.53 20.52 19.48
CA TYR A 61 -3.86 20.08 19.05
C TYR A 61 -4.03 18.56 19.15
N GLN A 62 -3.05 17.84 19.70
CA GLN A 62 -3.06 16.38 19.87
C GLN A 62 -3.36 15.66 18.54
N MET A 63 -2.66 16.08 17.47
CA MET A 63 -2.82 15.50 16.13
C MET A 63 -1.95 14.26 15.98
N GLU A 64 -2.51 13.22 15.39
CA GLU A 64 -1.74 12.19 14.71
C GLU A 64 -1.49 12.68 13.28
N TRP A 65 -0.22 12.74 12.88
CA TRP A 65 0.15 13.29 11.57
C TRP A 65 1.38 12.61 10.99
N GLU A 66 1.47 12.66 9.68
CA GLU A 66 2.62 12.16 8.92
C GLU A 66 3.04 13.21 7.89
N LEU A 67 4.34 13.32 7.64
CA LEU A 67 4.94 14.21 6.65
C LEU A 67 5.66 13.37 5.59
N HIS A 68 5.28 13.56 4.34
CA HIS A 68 5.88 12.90 3.20
C HIS A 68 6.39 13.93 2.19
N PHE A 69 7.52 13.64 1.57
CA PHE A 69 8.08 14.51 0.53
C PHE A 69 7.95 13.85 -0.83
N SER A 70 7.43 14.59 -1.81
CA SER A 70 7.27 14.08 -3.18
C SER A 70 8.59 13.68 -3.86
N SER A 71 9.73 14.14 -3.35
CA SER A 71 11.05 13.73 -3.82
C SER A 71 11.51 12.35 -3.32
N GLU A 72 10.89 11.84 -2.28
CA GLU A 72 11.16 10.51 -1.76
C GLU A 72 10.48 9.47 -2.63
N ILE A 73 11.26 8.50 -3.08
CA ILE A 73 10.77 7.41 -3.91
C ILE A 73 10.62 6.20 -3.00
N PRO A 74 9.37 5.75 -2.74
CA PRO A 74 9.15 4.62 -1.84
C PRO A 74 9.66 3.31 -2.45
N ARG A 75 10.11 2.40 -1.59
CA ARG A 75 10.64 1.09 -1.94
C ARG A 75 9.58 0.01 -1.76
N MET A 76 9.12 -0.56 -2.87
CA MET A 76 8.05 -1.54 -2.94
C MET A 76 8.59 -2.95 -3.12
N ALA A 77 8.22 -3.90 -2.27
CA ALA A 77 8.43 -5.32 -2.55
C ALA A 77 7.18 -5.93 -3.19
N LEU A 78 7.41 -6.83 -4.16
CA LEU A 78 6.33 -7.59 -4.79
C LEU A 78 6.33 -9.03 -4.27
N PHE A 79 5.20 -9.46 -3.72
CA PHE A 79 4.99 -10.84 -3.31
C PHE A 79 4.16 -11.56 -4.36
N VAL A 80 4.66 -12.66 -4.89
CA VAL A 80 4.07 -13.40 -6.00
C VAL A 80 4.03 -14.90 -5.72
N SER A 81 3.19 -15.62 -6.47
CA SER A 81 3.22 -17.08 -6.56
C SER A 81 3.53 -17.51 -7.99
N ARG A 82 2.77 -18.44 -8.58
CA ARG A 82 3.08 -19.00 -9.92
C ARG A 82 2.61 -18.15 -11.10
N LEU A 83 1.49 -17.42 -10.93
CA LEU A 83 0.86 -16.73 -12.05
C LEU A 83 1.53 -15.37 -12.32
N PRO A 84 2.02 -15.14 -13.55
CA PRO A 84 2.89 -14.00 -13.85
C PRO A 84 2.15 -12.71 -14.22
N HIS A 85 0.86 -12.74 -14.56
CA HIS A 85 0.16 -11.63 -15.20
C HIS A 85 0.18 -10.33 -14.38
N CYS A 86 -0.07 -10.38 -13.06
CA CYS A 86 0.00 -9.20 -12.21
C CYS A 86 1.44 -8.68 -12.08
N LEU A 87 2.42 -9.59 -11.97
CA LEU A 87 3.82 -9.20 -11.92
C LEU A 87 4.26 -8.47 -13.19
N PHE A 88 3.91 -8.99 -14.37
CA PHE A 88 4.24 -8.35 -15.64
C PHE A 88 3.61 -6.97 -15.78
N ASP A 89 2.33 -6.81 -15.41
CA ASP A 89 1.65 -5.51 -15.50
C ASP A 89 2.33 -4.48 -14.60
N ILE A 90 2.61 -4.83 -13.34
CA ILE A 90 3.30 -3.93 -12.39
C ILE A 90 4.70 -3.57 -12.89
N LEU A 91 5.50 -4.55 -13.32
CA LEU A 91 6.86 -4.30 -13.80
C LEU A 91 6.89 -3.49 -15.10
N ALA A 92 5.94 -3.68 -16.02
CA ALA A 92 5.82 -2.88 -17.24
C ALA A 92 5.50 -1.41 -16.90
N ARG A 93 4.51 -1.17 -16.03
CA ARG A 93 4.14 0.18 -15.57
C ARG A 93 5.27 0.86 -14.77
N TRP A 94 6.01 0.08 -14.01
CA TRP A 94 7.20 0.58 -13.32
C TRP A 94 8.28 1.03 -14.31
N LYS A 95 8.57 0.23 -15.33
CA LYS A 95 9.55 0.60 -16.37
C LYS A 95 9.11 1.78 -17.22
N SER A 96 7.82 1.95 -17.45
CA SER A 96 7.25 3.15 -18.13
C SER A 96 7.13 4.38 -17.23
N GLN A 97 7.56 4.27 -15.96
CA GLN A 97 7.49 5.33 -14.94
C GLN A 97 6.06 5.77 -14.57
N GLU A 98 5.06 4.96 -14.87
CA GLU A 98 3.70 5.17 -14.38
C GLU A 98 3.59 4.90 -12.87
N ILE A 99 4.38 3.93 -12.37
CA ILE A 99 4.53 3.65 -10.93
C ILE A 99 5.82 4.29 -10.46
N ARG A 100 5.70 5.33 -9.63
CA ARG A 100 6.84 6.04 -9.05
C ARG A 100 7.26 5.36 -7.74
N ALA A 101 7.98 4.26 -7.85
CA ALA A 101 8.56 3.50 -6.74
C ALA A 101 9.87 2.85 -7.19
N GLU A 102 10.73 2.47 -6.26
CA GLU A 102 11.76 1.47 -6.51
C GLU A 102 11.19 0.08 -6.22
N ILE A 103 11.61 -0.92 -7.00
CA ILE A 103 11.26 -2.33 -6.74
C ILE A 103 12.56 -3.09 -6.48
N PRO A 104 13.06 -3.09 -5.23
CA PRO A 104 14.32 -3.74 -4.91
C PRO A 104 14.20 -5.27 -4.81
N LEU A 105 12.99 -5.80 -4.58
CA LEU A 105 12.83 -7.21 -4.23
C LEU A 105 11.49 -7.79 -4.71
N ILE A 106 11.55 -8.98 -5.28
CA ILE A 106 10.43 -9.88 -5.52
C ILE A 106 10.57 -11.08 -4.60
N VAL A 107 9.55 -11.37 -3.81
CA VAL A 107 9.46 -12.55 -2.93
C VAL A 107 8.45 -13.52 -3.50
N SER A 108 8.77 -14.81 -3.53
CA SER A 108 7.88 -15.84 -4.04
C SER A 108 7.96 -17.13 -3.23
N ASN A 109 6.85 -17.84 -3.14
CA ASN A 109 6.82 -19.21 -2.63
C ASN A 109 7.03 -20.27 -3.73
N HIS A 110 7.43 -19.85 -4.94
CA HIS A 110 7.79 -20.70 -6.08
C HIS A 110 8.90 -20.05 -6.89
N GLN A 111 9.72 -20.86 -7.56
CA GLN A 111 10.84 -20.38 -8.37
C GLN A 111 10.44 -19.94 -9.78
N ASP A 112 9.22 -20.23 -10.21
CA ASP A 112 8.74 -20.06 -11.60
C ASP A 112 8.96 -18.65 -12.15
N LEU A 113 8.93 -17.62 -11.30
CA LEU A 113 9.01 -16.22 -11.72
C LEU A 113 10.41 -15.58 -11.56
N GLU A 114 11.42 -16.35 -11.12
CA GLU A 114 12.80 -15.87 -11.04
C GLU A 114 13.33 -15.35 -12.39
N PRO A 115 13.08 -16.01 -13.54
CA PRO A 115 13.53 -15.49 -14.84
C PRO A 115 12.93 -14.12 -15.17
N VAL A 116 11.68 -13.86 -14.75
CA VAL A 116 11.02 -12.55 -14.94
C VAL A 116 11.73 -11.50 -14.11
N ALA A 117 11.96 -11.74 -12.82
CA ALA A 117 12.69 -10.82 -11.95
C ALA A 117 14.06 -10.45 -12.54
N ARG A 118 14.80 -11.45 -13.01
CA ARG A 118 16.12 -11.27 -13.64
C ARG A 118 16.04 -10.40 -14.90
N GLN A 119 15.02 -10.61 -15.75
CA GLN A 119 14.81 -9.80 -16.96
C GLN A 119 14.62 -8.31 -16.64
N PHE A 120 13.97 -8.00 -15.53
CA PHE A 120 13.72 -6.63 -15.09
C PHE A 120 14.84 -6.06 -14.21
N GLY A 121 15.83 -6.87 -13.83
CA GLY A 121 16.95 -6.46 -12.97
C GLY A 121 16.55 -6.25 -11.51
N VAL A 122 15.56 -7.04 -11.02
CA VAL A 122 15.07 -7.01 -9.65
C VAL A 122 15.55 -8.25 -8.90
N ASP A 123 15.95 -8.08 -7.65
CA ASP A 123 16.35 -9.21 -6.80
C ASP A 123 15.17 -10.15 -6.56
N PHE A 124 15.44 -11.45 -6.55
CA PHE A 124 14.43 -12.47 -6.35
C PHE A 124 14.79 -13.37 -5.16
N ALA A 125 13.83 -13.58 -4.28
CA ALA A 125 13.98 -14.47 -3.14
C ALA A 125 12.87 -15.53 -3.13
N HIS A 126 13.28 -16.79 -3.09
CA HIS A 126 12.38 -17.93 -2.99
C HIS A 126 12.31 -18.43 -1.55
N PHE A 127 11.09 -18.60 -1.05
CA PHE A 127 10.78 -19.16 0.26
C PHE A 127 9.80 -20.31 0.10
N ASP A 128 10.27 -21.54 0.29
CA ASP A 128 9.42 -22.73 0.22
C ASP A 128 8.53 -22.80 1.48
N MET A 129 7.28 -22.41 1.32
CA MET A 129 6.33 -22.23 2.41
C MET A 129 5.54 -23.50 2.68
N THR A 130 5.65 -24.04 3.89
CA THR A 130 4.78 -25.10 4.43
C THR A 130 4.09 -24.61 5.70
N ARG A 131 3.16 -25.40 6.23
CA ARG A 131 2.52 -25.05 7.50
C ARG A 131 3.50 -25.08 8.67
N GLU A 132 4.44 -26.01 8.62
CA GLU A 132 5.40 -26.28 9.70
C GLU A 132 6.50 -25.23 9.76
N ASN A 133 6.94 -24.70 8.61
CA ASN A 133 8.04 -23.75 8.54
C ASN A 133 7.59 -22.27 8.39
N LYS A 134 6.28 -22.02 8.36
CA LYS A 134 5.73 -20.71 8.02
C LYS A 134 6.31 -19.58 8.88
N ALA A 135 6.35 -19.74 10.18
CA ALA A 135 6.85 -18.71 11.11
C ALA A 135 8.34 -18.40 10.86
N GLU A 136 9.17 -19.43 10.60
CA GLU A 136 10.59 -19.26 10.29
C GLU A 136 10.78 -18.53 8.94
N GLN A 137 10.02 -18.94 7.92
CA GLN A 137 10.09 -18.32 6.59
C GLN A 137 9.61 -16.86 6.62
N GLU A 138 8.54 -16.57 7.34
CA GLU A 138 8.07 -15.19 7.50
C GLU A 138 9.08 -14.31 8.25
N ALA A 139 9.74 -14.84 9.29
CA ALA A 139 10.81 -14.13 9.98
C ALA A 139 11.98 -13.82 9.04
N ALA A 140 12.38 -14.79 8.20
CA ALA A 140 13.43 -14.58 7.20
C ALA A 140 13.02 -13.58 6.12
N GLN A 141 11.76 -13.58 5.69
CA GLN A 141 11.21 -12.58 4.77
C GLN A 141 11.28 -11.17 5.39
N LEU A 142 10.86 -10.99 6.64
CA LEU A 142 10.92 -9.70 7.34
C LEU A 142 12.35 -9.17 7.44
N GLU A 143 13.32 -10.01 7.76
CA GLU A 143 14.72 -9.61 7.80
C GLU A 143 15.25 -9.19 6.42
N LEU A 144 14.83 -9.89 5.36
CA LEU A 144 15.20 -9.54 3.99
C LEU A 144 14.56 -8.22 3.55
N LEU A 145 13.29 -8.00 3.87
CA LEU A 145 12.58 -6.75 3.60
C LEU A 145 13.26 -5.57 4.30
N ARG A 146 13.65 -5.75 5.57
CA ARG A 146 14.40 -4.76 6.34
C ARG A 146 15.75 -4.44 5.69
N LYS A 147 16.49 -5.46 5.24
CA LYS A 147 17.78 -5.29 4.54
C LYS A 147 17.65 -4.49 3.26
N HIS A 148 16.54 -4.70 2.52
CA HIS A 148 16.23 -3.96 1.31
C HIS A 148 15.51 -2.63 1.57
N GLN A 149 15.35 -2.23 2.83
CA GLN A 149 14.67 -0.98 3.22
C GLN A 149 13.30 -0.82 2.53
N VAL A 150 12.49 -1.87 2.56
CA VAL A 150 11.18 -1.90 1.93
C VAL A 150 10.20 -1.07 2.78
N ASP A 151 9.53 -0.11 2.14
CA ASP A 151 8.53 0.74 2.77
C ASP A 151 7.15 0.12 2.77
N PHE A 152 6.77 -0.57 1.68
CA PHE A 152 5.49 -1.24 1.56
C PHE A 152 5.55 -2.47 0.66
N ILE A 153 4.54 -3.33 0.77
CA ILE A 153 4.45 -4.62 0.08
C ILE A 153 3.19 -4.65 -0.78
N VAL A 154 3.30 -5.19 -1.99
CA VAL A 154 2.15 -5.49 -2.86
C VAL A 154 2.04 -6.99 -3.09
N LEU A 155 0.91 -7.56 -2.71
CA LEU A 155 0.59 -8.96 -2.94
C LEU A 155 0.02 -9.13 -4.36
N ALA A 156 0.90 -9.43 -5.31
CA ALA A 156 0.54 -9.59 -6.72
C ALA A 156 0.22 -11.07 -7.03
N ARG A 157 -0.94 -11.53 -6.64
CA ARG A 157 -1.34 -12.96 -6.70
C ARG A 157 -0.49 -13.85 -5.80
N TYR A 158 -0.12 -13.35 -4.63
CA TYR A 158 0.54 -14.15 -3.60
C TYR A 158 -0.51 -15.01 -2.90
N MET A 159 -0.42 -16.33 -3.09
CA MET A 159 -1.44 -17.28 -2.65
C MET A 159 -1.14 -17.87 -1.25
N GLN A 160 -0.52 -17.06 -0.39
CA GLN A 160 -0.27 -17.37 1.01
C GLN A 160 -0.96 -16.34 1.90
N ILE A 161 -1.53 -16.79 3.00
CA ILE A 161 -2.07 -15.91 4.04
C ILE A 161 -0.89 -15.51 4.93
N LEU A 162 -0.68 -14.22 5.12
CA LEU A 162 0.33 -13.70 6.05
C LEU A 162 -0.14 -13.89 7.51
N SER A 163 0.80 -14.11 8.41
CA SER A 163 0.47 -14.16 9.84
C SER A 163 0.17 -12.77 10.40
N GLU A 164 -0.52 -12.72 11.53
CA GLU A 164 -0.76 -11.49 12.27
C GLU A 164 0.55 -10.81 12.66
N ASP A 165 1.53 -11.58 13.13
CA ASP A 165 2.87 -11.07 13.46
C ASP A 165 3.52 -10.39 12.26
N PHE A 166 3.46 -11.00 11.06
CA PHE A 166 4.00 -10.39 9.84
C PHE A 166 3.29 -9.08 9.50
N VAL A 167 1.95 -9.06 9.54
CA VAL A 167 1.14 -7.88 9.21
C VAL A 167 1.42 -6.72 10.17
N CYS A 168 1.64 -7.00 11.46
CA CYS A 168 1.96 -5.99 12.47
C CYS A 168 3.27 -5.24 12.21
N TYR A 169 4.23 -5.81 11.45
CA TYR A 169 5.46 -5.10 11.06
C TYR A 169 5.23 -4.06 9.95
N TYR A 170 4.15 -4.21 9.17
CA TYR A 170 3.81 -3.33 8.05
C TYR A 170 2.36 -2.82 8.16
N PRO A 171 1.97 -2.16 9.27
CA PRO A 171 0.60 -1.70 9.49
C PRO A 171 0.21 -0.71 8.38
N ASN A 172 -0.91 -0.98 7.69
CA ASN A 172 -1.40 -0.19 6.54
C ASN A 172 -0.37 -0.01 5.40
N ARG A 173 0.59 -0.95 5.28
CA ARG A 173 1.65 -0.92 4.25
C ARG A 173 1.76 -2.23 3.47
N ILE A 174 0.75 -3.09 3.55
CA ILE A 174 0.62 -4.27 2.69
C ILE A 174 -0.66 -4.11 1.89
N ILE A 175 -0.54 -4.08 0.57
CA ILE A 175 -1.67 -3.93 -0.35
C ILE A 175 -1.94 -5.27 -1.02
N ASN A 176 -3.18 -5.73 -0.98
CA ASN A 176 -3.64 -6.90 -1.71
C ASN A 176 -4.62 -6.52 -2.81
N ILE A 177 -4.57 -7.24 -3.93
CA ILE A 177 -5.60 -7.18 -4.96
C ILE A 177 -6.46 -8.43 -4.84
N HIS A 178 -7.68 -8.25 -4.37
CA HIS A 178 -8.68 -9.31 -4.31
C HIS A 178 -9.61 -9.21 -5.53
N HIS A 179 -9.68 -10.29 -6.30
CA HIS A 179 -10.46 -10.35 -7.55
C HIS A 179 -11.93 -10.71 -7.26
N SER A 180 -12.59 -9.88 -6.44
CA SER A 180 -13.98 -10.04 -6.04
C SER A 180 -14.58 -8.73 -5.54
N PHE A 181 -15.89 -8.73 -5.33
CA PHE A 181 -16.64 -7.70 -4.64
C PHE A 181 -16.72 -8.03 -3.15
N LEU A 182 -15.80 -7.52 -2.35
CA LEU A 182 -15.93 -7.62 -0.90
C LEU A 182 -17.07 -6.69 -0.40
N PRO A 183 -17.87 -7.13 0.54
CA PRO A 183 -17.83 -8.40 1.28
C PRO A 183 -18.49 -9.59 0.55
N ALA A 184 -18.96 -9.42 -0.69
CA ALA A 184 -19.53 -10.52 -1.48
C ALA A 184 -18.42 -11.40 -2.06
N PHE A 185 -18.62 -12.72 -2.04
CA PHE A 185 -17.70 -13.72 -2.58
C PHE A 185 -16.30 -13.73 -1.94
N PRO A 186 -16.18 -13.79 -0.60
CA PRO A 186 -14.89 -13.91 0.06
C PRO A 186 -14.24 -15.28 -0.22
N GLY A 187 -12.92 -15.35 -0.07
CA GLY A 187 -12.16 -16.59 -0.17
C GLY A 187 -11.81 -17.02 -1.59
N ALA A 188 -11.64 -18.31 -1.79
CA ALA A 188 -11.13 -18.88 -3.04
C ALA A 188 -12.18 -18.92 -4.17
N LYS A 189 -11.71 -18.71 -5.41
CA LYS A 189 -12.50 -18.80 -6.66
C LYS A 189 -13.74 -17.90 -6.73
N PRO A 190 -13.64 -16.61 -6.40
CA PRO A 190 -14.80 -15.71 -6.35
C PRO A 190 -15.52 -15.57 -7.68
N TYR A 191 -14.82 -15.61 -8.83
CA TYR A 191 -15.46 -15.55 -10.14
C TYR A 191 -16.30 -16.80 -10.46
N HIS A 192 -15.93 -17.98 -9.94
CA HIS A 192 -16.78 -19.18 -10.08
C HIS A 192 -18.06 -19.03 -9.25
N GLN A 193 -17.95 -18.53 -8.02
CA GLN A 193 -19.13 -18.26 -7.19
C GLN A 193 -20.05 -17.22 -7.84
N ALA A 194 -19.48 -16.17 -8.42
CA ALA A 194 -20.22 -15.14 -9.16
C ALA A 194 -20.94 -15.72 -10.39
N TYR A 195 -20.27 -16.61 -11.14
CA TYR A 195 -20.84 -17.29 -12.29
C TYR A 195 -22.00 -18.20 -11.89
N GLU A 196 -21.82 -19.05 -10.87
CA GLU A 196 -22.86 -19.95 -10.36
C GLU A 196 -24.11 -19.20 -9.88
N ARG A 197 -23.94 -18.00 -9.32
CA ARG A 197 -25.05 -17.12 -8.91
C ARG A 197 -25.65 -16.32 -10.07
N GLY A 198 -25.09 -16.38 -11.25
CA GLY A 198 -25.56 -15.65 -12.42
C GLY A 198 -25.49 -14.13 -12.31
N VAL A 199 -24.53 -13.59 -11.53
CA VAL A 199 -24.36 -12.13 -11.38
C VAL A 199 -23.90 -11.51 -12.70
N LYS A 200 -24.33 -10.29 -12.96
CA LYS A 200 -24.05 -9.55 -14.20
C LYS A 200 -22.94 -8.51 -14.06
N VAL A 201 -22.39 -8.37 -12.87
CA VAL A 201 -21.31 -7.45 -12.57
C VAL A 201 -20.29 -8.20 -11.73
N ILE A 202 -19.01 -8.12 -12.10
CA ILE A 202 -17.88 -8.60 -11.32
C ILE A 202 -16.88 -7.48 -11.13
N GLY A 203 -15.93 -7.64 -10.25
CA GLY A 203 -14.94 -6.60 -9.98
C GLY A 203 -13.67 -7.11 -9.34
N ALA A 204 -12.81 -6.16 -9.01
CA ALA A 204 -11.64 -6.37 -8.21
C ALA A 204 -11.50 -5.21 -7.20
N ILE A 205 -10.89 -5.51 -6.07
CA ILE A 205 -10.69 -4.56 -4.98
C ILE A 205 -9.23 -4.58 -4.60
N SER A 206 -8.62 -3.41 -4.45
CA SER A 206 -7.38 -3.26 -3.72
C SER A 206 -7.69 -2.82 -2.30
N HIS A 207 -7.09 -3.47 -1.32
CA HIS A 207 -7.30 -3.19 0.09
C HIS A 207 -6.00 -3.35 0.89
N TYR A 208 -5.92 -2.71 2.04
CA TYR A 208 -4.86 -2.99 2.99
C TYR A 208 -5.06 -4.34 3.64
N VAL A 209 -3.97 -5.08 3.83
CA VAL A 209 -4.01 -6.37 4.52
C VAL A 209 -4.03 -6.14 6.02
N THR A 210 -4.95 -6.84 6.68
CA THR A 210 -5.08 -6.91 8.13
C THR A 210 -4.91 -8.35 8.61
N ALA A 211 -4.89 -8.58 9.92
CA ALA A 211 -4.84 -9.92 10.49
C ALA A 211 -6.06 -10.77 10.08
N GLU A 212 -7.21 -10.13 9.90
CA GLU A 212 -8.41 -10.78 9.38
C GLU A 212 -8.40 -10.82 7.85
N LEU A 213 -8.61 -12.02 7.29
CA LEU A 213 -8.52 -12.24 5.85
C LEU A 213 -9.57 -11.41 5.08
N ASP A 214 -9.11 -10.66 4.08
CA ASP A 214 -9.91 -9.84 3.17
C ASP A 214 -10.82 -8.79 3.86
N CYS A 215 -10.52 -8.41 5.10
CA CYS A 215 -11.31 -7.47 5.91
C CYS A 215 -10.70 -6.06 6.05
N GLY A 216 -9.54 -5.82 5.47
CA GLY A 216 -8.86 -4.53 5.59
C GLY A 216 -9.52 -3.40 4.79
N PRO A 217 -9.19 -2.14 5.11
CA PRO A 217 -9.74 -0.97 4.44
C PRO A 217 -9.54 -0.99 2.93
N ILE A 218 -10.61 -0.69 2.19
CA ILE A 218 -10.60 -0.66 0.72
C ILE A 218 -9.89 0.62 0.25
N ILE A 219 -8.92 0.45 -0.66
CA ILE A 219 -8.17 1.55 -1.30
C ILE A 219 -8.88 1.98 -2.57
N ALA A 220 -9.18 1.01 -3.44
CA ALA A 220 -9.86 1.25 -4.71
C ALA A 220 -10.68 0.03 -5.11
N GLN A 221 -11.70 0.27 -5.90
CA GLN A 221 -12.62 -0.74 -6.40
C GLN A 221 -12.98 -0.44 -7.83
N ASP A 222 -12.95 -1.46 -8.68
CA ASP A 222 -13.37 -1.35 -10.08
C ASP A 222 -14.30 -2.49 -10.45
N ILE A 223 -15.14 -2.23 -11.42
CA ILE A 223 -16.21 -3.15 -11.84
C ILE A 223 -16.26 -3.33 -13.36
N ILE A 224 -16.65 -4.52 -13.77
CA ILE A 224 -16.94 -4.82 -15.18
C ILE A 224 -18.28 -5.58 -15.32
N ARG A 225 -19.05 -5.24 -16.33
CA ARG A 225 -20.25 -6.01 -16.70
C ARG A 225 -19.85 -7.29 -17.40
N VAL A 226 -20.48 -8.38 -17.01
CA VAL A 226 -20.36 -9.67 -17.70
C VAL A 226 -21.44 -9.76 -18.76
N SER A 227 -21.03 -9.78 -20.03
CA SER A 227 -21.92 -10.13 -21.15
C SER A 227 -21.98 -11.65 -21.26
N LEU A 228 -23.18 -12.19 -21.40
CA LEU A 228 -23.41 -13.60 -21.76
C LEU A 228 -23.20 -13.78 -23.24
#